data_617a3b5cf99905b35bd8194f68437aeb
#
_entry.id   617a3b5cf99905b35bd8194f68437aeb
#
_cell.length_a   1.000
_cell.length_b   1.000
_cell.length_c   1.000
_cell.angle_alpha   90.00
_cell.angle_beta   90.00
_cell.angle_gamma   90.00
#
_symmetry.space_group_name_H-M   'P 1'
#
loop_
_entity.id
_entity.type
_entity.pdbx_description
1 polymer ?
#
loop_
_entity_poly.entity_id
_entity_poly.type
_entity_poly.pdbx_seq_one_letter_code
_entity_poly.pdbx_strand_id
1 'polypeptide(L)'
;MNKHICTILSMLMLGNSVNILAQNYDSYNLESYKTPDIKRTSLDFQFNSHGEFATNQFYKDEYQLNGKVDNKFRKYVNNRRFIGEQVIDFGIQGNSSSSSTTDSNKSSYFSLYTLYSNLSKFYNSDNSFWKIGGNASFMFINNQNDPSVLYKSLQFNIAPKLGIGWGRIEPAQDARQAVYILDELSKKGVITTHLSDDEVNRFAQVLSAVKNKRFLDSRLHLIDEISKVDSFLVYNGYVQESGAKYFTTLYDYWMYGCSFSRKAGSEISAEINPWYSYKNQYTYNRWNDIKGISARTSYQYEKPVNLYWQHSAYASVGLSYSHDRLYNEFDGTSDIRMASVAGRYSIGYYPNSRTNLNLGLEESVLLVDEDKKYCRSVTQLVLSAYYYYYISPQFRLSGNANLTYYKNDLSGAERINDWIGNYSLTLTYSLF
;
A
#
# COMPACT_ATOMS: atom_id res chain seq x y z
N MET A 1 -29.98 -8.78 13.87
CA MET A 1 -29.27 -7.80 13.01
C MET A 1 -30.05 -6.50 13.09
N ASN A 2 -29.52 -5.53 13.84
CA ASN A 2 -30.30 -4.40 14.35
C ASN A 2 -30.64 -3.39 13.25
N LYS A 3 -31.93 -2.95 13.27
CA LYS A 3 -32.49 -1.91 12.38
C LYS A 3 -31.65 -0.63 12.29
N HIS A 4 -30.78 -0.36 13.26
CA HIS A 4 -29.93 0.84 13.31
C HIS A 4 -28.76 0.83 12.30
N ILE A 5 -28.27 -0.35 11.88
CA ILE A 5 -27.18 -0.42 10.86
C ILE A 5 -27.73 -0.07 9.48
N CYS A 6 -28.97 -0.49 9.16
CA CYS A 6 -29.60 -0.13 7.90
C CYS A 6 -29.90 1.39 7.81
N THR A 7 -30.20 2.02 8.94
CA THR A 7 -30.52 3.47 8.98
C THR A 7 -29.26 4.32 8.78
N ILE A 8 -28.11 3.88 9.28
CA ILE A 8 -26.81 4.57 9.06
C ILE A 8 -26.37 4.41 7.60
N LEU A 9 -26.55 3.24 7.00
CA LEU A 9 -26.24 3.04 5.57
C LEU A 9 -27.17 3.86 4.66
N SER A 10 -28.45 3.99 5.01
CA SER A 10 -29.39 4.81 4.23
C SER A 10 -29.16 6.32 4.38
N MET A 11 -28.67 6.80 5.53
CA MET A 11 -28.27 8.20 5.72
C MET A 11 -26.99 8.60 4.96
N LEU A 12 -26.09 7.65 4.75
CA LEU A 12 -24.89 7.88 3.91
C LEU A 12 -25.20 7.95 2.40
N MET A 13 -26.36 7.43 1.98
CA MET A 13 -26.81 7.48 0.57
C MET A 13 -27.62 8.75 0.23
N LEU A 14 -28.03 9.54 1.21
CA LEU A 14 -28.68 10.83 0.99
C LEU A 14 -27.64 11.95 0.92
N GLY A 15 -26.66 11.79 0.03
CA GLY A 15 -25.76 12.88 -0.36
C GLY A 15 -26.59 13.98 -1.03
N ASN A 16 -26.74 15.11 -0.34
CA ASN A 16 -27.25 16.34 -0.91
C ASN A 16 -26.60 16.56 -2.27
N SER A 17 -27.40 16.66 -3.30
CA SER A 17 -27.05 17.28 -4.57
C SER A 17 -26.71 18.75 -4.33
N VAL A 18 -25.53 19.02 -3.85
CA VAL A 18 -24.93 20.35 -3.94
C VAL A 18 -24.82 20.59 -5.45
N ASN A 19 -25.54 21.56 -5.96
CA ASN A 19 -25.32 22.12 -7.29
C ASN A 19 -23.93 22.72 -7.29
N ILE A 20 -22.93 21.87 -7.53
CA ILE A 20 -21.55 22.29 -7.81
C ILE A 20 -21.64 22.94 -9.17
N LEU A 21 -21.27 24.20 -9.28
CA LEU A 21 -21.03 24.89 -10.54
C LEU A 21 -20.22 23.94 -11.42
N ALA A 22 -20.79 23.55 -12.57
CA ALA A 22 -20.18 22.58 -13.46
C ALA A 22 -18.71 23.02 -13.75
N GLN A 23 -17.77 22.18 -13.39
CA GLN A 23 -16.37 22.41 -13.69
C GLN A 23 -16.15 22.11 -15.18
N ASN A 24 -15.32 22.87 -15.86
CA ASN A 24 -15.13 22.75 -17.32
C ASN A 24 -14.67 21.34 -17.77
N TYR A 25 -14.10 20.53 -16.87
CA TYR A 25 -13.55 19.20 -17.16
C TYR A 25 -14.24 18.04 -16.42
N ASP A 26 -15.45 18.25 -15.87
CA ASP A 26 -16.20 17.20 -15.15
C ASP A 26 -16.55 16.01 -16.04
N SER A 27 -16.68 16.22 -17.35
CA SER A 27 -16.97 15.19 -18.34
C SER A 27 -15.75 14.39 -18.78
N TYR A 28 -14.53 14.77 -18.40
CA TYR A 28 -13.32 14.09 -18.81
C TYR A 28 -13.27 12.66 -18.28
N ASN A 29 -13.11 11.69 -19.18
CA ASN A 29 -13.06 10.28 -18.83
C ASN A 29 -11.62 9.84 -18.51
N LEU A 30 -11.32 9.65 -17.22
CA LEU A 30 -10.02 9.16 -16.76
C LEU A 30 -9.64 7.76 -17.32
N GLU A 31 -10.61 6.95 -17.76
CA GLU A 31 -10.34 5.64 -18.38
C GLU A 31 -9.73 5.76 -19.79
N SER A 32 -9.96 6.89 -20.45
CA SER A 32 -9.41 7.15 -21.80
C SER A 32 -7.89 7.34 -21.79
N TYR A 33 -7.34 7.71 -20.63
CA TYR A 33 -5.92 7.95 -20.50
C TYR A 33 -5.10 6.68 -20.66
N LYS A 34 -4.16 6.70 -21.58
CA LYS A 34 -3.18 5.63 -21.79
C LYS A 34 -1.83 6.11 -21.31
N THR A 35 -1.33 5.44 -20.29
CA THR A 35 -0.05 5.77 -19.69
C THR A 35 1.08 5.64 -20.71
N PRO A 36 1.93 6.66 -20.90
CA PRO A 36 3.15 6.54 -21.69
C PRO A 36 4.15 5.62 -20.98
N ASP A 37 5.30 5.39 -21.60
CA ASP A 37 6.38 4.65 -20.97
C ASP A 37 6.79 5.32 -19.66
N ILE A 38 6.55 4.63 -18.55
CA ILE A 38 6.93 5.05 -17.20
C ILE A 38 8.15 4.26 -16.77
N LYS A 39 9.16 4.98 -16.26
CA LYS A 39 10.31 4.40 -15.56
C LYS A 39 10.60 5.28 -14.36
N ARG A 40 10.26 4.78 -13.19
CA ARG A 40 10.45 5.50 -11.91
C ARG A 40 11.35 4.69 -10.99
N THR A 41 12.27 5.38 -10.35
CA THR A 41 13.18 4.80 -9.36
C THR A 41 13.13 5.69 -8.12
N SER A 42 13.07 5.11 -6.95
CA SER A 42 13.20 5.83 -5.68
C SER A 42 14.15 5.10 -4.75
N LEU A 43 14.79 5.86 -3.89
CA LEU A 43 15.60 5.39 -2.78
C LEU A 43 15.20 6.22 -1.55
N ASP A 44 14.59 5.55 -0.59
CA ASP A 44 14.09 6.18 0.61
C ASP A 44 14.94 5.73 1.80
N PHE A 45 15.41 6.69 2.58
CA PHE A 45 16.07 6.48 3.87
C PHE A 45 15.11 6.90 4.97
N GLN A 46 14.91 6.03 5.93
CA GLN A 46 14.07 6.33 7.09
C GLN A 46 14.83 6.00 8.37
N PHE A 47 14.90 6.97 9.26
CA PHE A 47 15.38 6.79 10.62
C PHE A 47 14.22 7.01 11.58
N ASN A 48 13.98 6.04 12.45
CA ASN A 48 12.99 6.14 13.52
C ASN A 48 13.69 5.91 14.85
N SER A 49 13.42 6.76 15.82
CA SER A 49 13.86 6.57 17.19
C SER A 49 12.68 6.81 18.13
N HIS A 50 12.50 5.94 19.07
CA HIS A 50 11.47 6.04 20.10
C HIS A 50 12.09 5.69 21.44
N GLY A 51 11.86 6.54 22.44
CA GLY A 51 12.35 6.34 23.79
C GLY A 51 11.24 6.57 24.79
N GLU A 52 11.14 5.69 25.75
CA GLU A 52 10.27 5.83 26.92
C GLU A 52 11.13 5.68 28.16
N PHE A 53 10.87 6.47 29.18
CA PHE A 53 11.41 6.23 30.49
C PHE A 53 10.35 6.56 31.57
N ALA A 54 10.34 5.75 32.62
CA ALA A 54 9.48 5.96 33.76
C ALA A 54 10.31 5.96 35.04
N THR A 55 10.07 6.97 35.90
CA THR A 55 10.64 7.03 37.22
C THR A 55 9.56 6.63 38.23
N ASN A 56 9.88 5.74 39.14
CA ASN A 56 8.93 5.29 40.17
C ASN A 56 9.55 5.51 41.55
N GLN A 57 8.79 6.10 42.45
CA GLN A 57 9.24 6.40 43.82
C GLN A 57 9.58 5.14 44.65
N PHE A 58 9.05 3.97 44.28
CA PHE A 58 9.22 2.71 45.01
C PHE A 58 10.05 1.66 44.28
N TYR A 59 10.33 1.84 42.96
CA TYR A 59 11.05 0.89 42.13
C TYR A 59 12.19 1.62 41.39
N LYS A 60 13.12 0.85 40.82
CA LYS A 60 14.18 1.41 39.97
C LYS A 60 13.58 2.03 38.70
N ASP A 61 14.24 3.02 38.16
CA ASP A 61 13.85 3.65 36.90
C ASP A 61 13.84 2.65 35.75
N GLU A 62 12.82 2.75 34.94
CA GLU A 62 12.62 1.92 33.75
C GLU A 62 12.90 2.75 32.50
N TYR A 63 13.56 2.17 31.52
CA TYR A 63 13.72 2.80 30.23
C TYR A 63 13.54 1.78 29.10
N GLN A 64 13.07 2.29 27.97
CA GLN A 64 13.04 1.57 26.70
C GLN A 64 13.50 2.52 25.60
N LEU A 65 14.51 2.11 24.84
CA LEU A 65 15.03 2.85 23.69
C LEU A 65 14.97 1.97 22.47
N ASN A 66 14.28 2.41 21.43
CA ASN A 66 14.18 1.77 20.12
C ASN A 66 14.80 2.65 19.05
N GLY A 67 15.62 2.07 18.19
CA GLY A 67 16.16 2.72 17.00
C GLY A 67 15.98 1.83 15.78
N LYS A 68 15.58 2.42 14.66
CA LYS A 68 15.41 1.71 13.40
C LYS A 68 15.91 2.56 12.25
N VAL A 69 16.70 1.94 11.37
CA VAL A 69 17.15 2.52 10.11
C VAL A 69 16.66 1.62 8.98
N ASP A 70 15.91 2.17 8.06
CA ASP A 70 15.38 1.49 6.88
C ASP A 70 15.88 2.16 5.60
N ASN A 71 16.23 1.34 4.61
CA ASN A 71 16.56 1.75 3.26
C ASN A 71 15.66 1.00 2.30
N LYS A 72 14.88 1.72 1.51
CA LYS A 72 13.97 1.14 0.53
C LYS A 72 14.29 1.63 -0.86
N PHE A 73 14.79 0.74 -1.70
CA PHE A 73 14.94 0.95 -3.12
C PHE A 73 13.73 0.40 -3.85
N ARG A 74 13.13 1.20 -4.72
CA ARG A 74 12.00 0.80 -5.59
C ARG A 74 12.28 1.19 -7.02
N LYS A 75 12.06 0.26 -7.95
CA LYS A 75 12.08 0.49 -9.40
C LYS A 75 10.75 0.04 -9.99
N TYR A 76 10.09 0.92 -10.69
CA TYR A 76 8.82 0.67 -11.38
C TYR A 76 8.94 1.02 -12.86
N VAL A 77 8.55 0.09 -13.71
CA VAL A 77 8.51 0.24 -15.17
C VAL A 77 7.12 -0.12 -15.65
N ASN A 78 6.54 0.70 -16.50
CA ASN A 78 5.26 0.42 -17.14
C ASN A 78 5.30 0.93 -18.58
N ASN A 79 5.24 0.00 -19.53
CA ASN A 79 5.08 0.31 -20.95
C ASN A 79 4.08 -0.68 -21.57
N ARG A 80 3.78 -0.55 -22.85
CA ARG A 80 2.73 -1.37 -23.49
C ARG A 80 2.96 -2.88 -23.41
N ARG A 81 4.20 -3.33 -23.37
CA ARG A 81 4.58 -4.77 -23.38
C ARG A 81 5.01 -5.28 -22.02
N PHE A 82 5.25 -4.39 -21.05
CA PHE A 82 5.85 -4.77 -19.80
C PHE A 82 5.39 -3.89 -18.64
N ILE A 83 5.00 -4.52 -17.54
CA ILE A 83 4.87 -3.86 -16.24
C ILE A 83 5.77 -4.60 -15.26
N GLY A 84 6.67 -3.88 -14.61
CA GLY A 84 7.59 -4.46 -13.63
C GLY A 84 7.75 -3.60 -12.40
N GLU A 85 7.80 -4.23 -11.25
CA GLU A 85 8.11 -3.60 -9.98
C GLU A 85 9.16 -4.44 -9.25
N GLN A 86 10.21 -3.79 -8.79
CA GLN A 86 11.24 -4.38 -7.93
C GLN A 86 11.37 -3.53 -6.69
N VAL A 87 11.39 -4.18 -5.53
CA VAL A 87 11.61 -3.53 -4.24
C VAL A 87 12.70 -4.28 -3.51
N ILE A 88 13.67 -3.53 -3.00
CA ILE A 88 14.67 -4.01 -2.04
C ILE A 88 14.50 -3.18 -0.79
N ASP A 89 14.26 -3.82 0.31
CA ASP A 89 14.11 -3.19 1.62
C ASP A 89 15.16 -3.80 2.55
N PHE A 90 15.99 -2.96 3.14
CA PHE A 90 17.05 -3.35 4.06
C PHE A 90 16.93 -2.51 5.32
N GLY A 91 16.92 -3.15 6.47
CA GLY A 91 16.80 -2.42 7.72
C GLY A 91 17.59 -3.05 8.86
N ILE A 92 17.94 -2.18 9.79
CA ILE A 92 18.57 -2.49 11.06
C ILE A 92 17.69 -1.90 12.16
N GLN A 93 17.39 -2.73 13.15
CA GLN A 93 16.62 -2.30 14.32
C GLN A 93 17.34 -2.72 15.59
N GLY A 94 17.42 -1.83 16.54
CA GLY A 94 17.90 -2.09 17.88
C GLY A 94 16.91 -1.63 18.95
N ASN A 95 16.85 -2.37 20.04
CA ASN A 95 16.08 -2.01 21.24
C ASN A 95 16.97 -2.28 22.46
N SER A 96 16.91 -1.38 23.42
CA SER A 96 17.48 -1.61 24.75
C SER A 96 16.43 -1.20 25.79
N SER A 97 16.15 -2.07 26.73
CA SER A 97 15.23 -1.78 27.83
C SER A 97 15.78 -2.25 29.16
N SER A 98 15.35 -1.60 30.24
CA SER A 98 15.60 -1.99 31.62
C SER A 98 14.29 -1.99 32.37
N SER A 99 14.02 -3.04 33.13
CA SER A 99 12.83 -3.17 33.98
C SER A 99 13.24 -3.41 35.43
N SER A 100 12.47 -2.88 36.35
CA SER A 100 12.81 -2.80 37.77
C SER A 100 12.28 -3.93 38.64
N THR A 101 11.49 -4.85 38.08
CA THR A 101 10.70 -5.81 38.89
C THR A 101 11.51 -6.95 39.50
N THR A 102 12.69 -7.23 39.02
CA THR A 102 13.64 -8.22 39.62
C THR A 102 15.06 -7.89 39.15
N ASP A 103 16.02 -7.95 40.05
CA ASP A 103 17.44 -7.64 39.85
C ASP A 103 17.85 -7.34 38.38
N SER A 104 17.84 -6.04 38.03
CA SER A 104 18.42 -5.44 36.83
C SER A 104 18.31 -6.26 35.51
N ASN A 105 17.12 -6.66 35.12
CA ASN A 105 16.91 -7.30 33.82
C ASN A 105 17.07 -6.25 32.69
N LYS A 106 18.27 -6.13 32.18
CA LYS A 106 18.54 -5.39 30.95
C LYS A 106 18.27 -6.33 29.77
N SER A 107 17.33 -5.94 28.90
CA SER A 107 17.16 -6.63 27.65
C SER A 107 17.72 -5.80 26.50
N SER A 108 18.38 -6.45 25.57
CA SER A 108 18.84 -5.83 24.33
C SER A 108 18.41 -6.68 23.14
N TYR A 109 17.91 -6.01 22.13
CA TYR A 109 17.46 -6.64 20.88
C TYR A 109 18.16 -5.96 19.72
N PHE A 110 18.64 -6.76 18.81
CA PHE A 110 19.20 -6.32 17.54
C PHE A 110 18.65 -7.20 16.42
N SER A 111 18.16 -6.60 15.35
CA SER A 111 17.79 -7.33 14.15
C SER A 111 18.31 -6.66 12.88
N LEU A 112 18.68 -7.49 11.93
CA LEU A 112 19.00 -7.13 10.57
C LEU A 112 18.01 -7.84 9.66
N TYR A 113 17.41 -7.14 8.72
CA TYR A 113 16.55 -7.77 7.74
C TYR A 113 16.81 -7.24 6.33
N THR A 114 16.54 -8.10 5.36
CA THR A 114 16.50 -7.76 3.94
C THR A 114 15.28 -8.40 3.33
N LEU A 115 14.51 -7.62 2.58
CA LEU A 115 13.38 -8.09 1.79
C LEU A 115 13.62 -7.72 0.34
N TYR A 116 13.55 -8.70 -0.53
CA TYR A 116 13.49 -8.51 -1.98
C TYR A 116 12.13 -8.94 -2.49
N SER A 117 11.50 -8.13 -3.30
CA SER A 117 10.31 -8.51 -4.05
C SER A 117 10.40 -8.05 -5.50
N ASN A 118 9.89 -8.88 -6.39
CA ASN A 118 9.78 -8.60 -7.80
C ASN A 118 8.43 -9.07 -8.34
N LEU A 119 7.86 -8.29 -9.22
CA LEU A 119 6.69 -8.66 -10.00
C LEU A 119 6.85 -8.12 -11.41
N SER A 120 6.82 -8.98 -12.39
CA SER A 120 6.94 -8.64 -13.81
C SER A 120 5.79 -9.27 -14.58
N LYS A 121 5.10 -8.46 -15.39
CA LYS A 121 4.04 -8.88 -16.32
C LYS A 121 4.50 -8.57 -17.74
N PHE A 122 4.45 -9.56 -18.60
CA PHE A 122 4.83 -9.48 -20.02
C PHE A 122 3.57 -9.61 -20.87
N TYR A 123 3.17 -8.52 -21.50
CA TYR A 123 1.92 -8.41 -22.24
C TYR A 123 2.07 -8.80 -23.71
N ASN A 124 1.08 -9.51 -24.20
CA ASN A 124 0.83 -9.74 -25.63
C ASN A 124 -0.08 -8.62 -26.22
N SER A 125 -0.34 -8.67 -27.51
CA SER A 125 -1.17 -7.69 -28.22
C SER A 125 -2.63 -7.65 -27.79
N ASP A 126 -3.15 -8.76 -27.27
CA ASP A 126 -4.55 -8.97 -26.83
C ASP A 126 -4.78 -8.69 -25.33
N ASN A 127 -3.82 -8.04 -24.65
CA ASN A 127 -3.80 -7.83 -23.19
C ASN A 127 -3.69 -9.11 -22.35
N SER A 128 -3.42 -10.27 -22.94
CA SER A 128 -2.97 -11.43 -22.18
C SER A 128 -1.53 -11.22 -21.70
N PHE A 129 -1.18 -11.80 -20.56
CA PHE A 129 0.16 -11.64 -20.02
C PHE A 129 0.66 -12.87 -19.26
N TRP A 130 1.99 -13.00 -19.25
CA TRP A 130 2.71 -13.83 -18.32
C TRP A 130 3.12 -13.02 -17.11
N LYS A 131 3.06 -13.63 -15.94
CA LYS A 131 3.43 -13.03 -14.67
C LYS A 131 4.54 -13.84 -14.03
N ILE A 132 5.68 -13.19 -13.79
CA ILE A 132 6.84 -13.78 -13.13
C ILE A 132 7.21 -12.86 -11.98
N GLY A 133 7.47 -13.44 -10.82
CA GLY A 133 7.86 -12.66 -9.67
C GLY A 133 8.22 -13.52 -8.48
N GLY A 134 8.16 -12.94 -7.32
CA GLY A 134 8.39 -13.60 -6.06
C GLY A 134 8.99 -12.65 -5.03
N ASN A 135 9.18 -13.20 -3.86
CA ASN A 135 9.85 -12.51 -2.76
C ASN A 135 10.87 -13.42 -2.11
N ALA A 136 11.92 -12.81 -1.59
CA ALA A 136 12.89 -13.43 -0.72
C ALA A 136 13.12 -12.52 0.48
N SER A 137 13.21 -13.10 1.67
CA SER A 137 13.53 -12.35 2.88
C SER A 137 14.54 -13.09 3.72
N PHE A 138 15.38 -12.31 4.37
CA PHE A 138 16.36 -12.76 5.32
C PHE A 138 16.22 -11.92 6.59
N MET A 139 16.23 -12.54 7.75
CA MET A 139 16.21 -11.85 9.03
C MET A 139 17.13 -12.54 10.02
N PHE A 140 18.00 -11.77 10.63
CA PHE A 140 18.80 -12.18 11.76
C PHE A 140 18.34 -11.41 12.99
N ILE A 141 18.15 -12.14 14.08
CA ILE A 141 17.73 -11.59 15.37
C ILE A 141 18.76 -12.01 16.42
N ASN A 142 19.22 -11.07 17.20
CA ASN A 142 20.00 -11.28 18.41
C ASN A 142 19.29 -10.58 19.55
N ASN A 143 18.81 -11.33 20.51
CA ASN A 143 18.04 -10.81 21.64
C ASN A 143 18.62 -11.37 22.95
N GLN A 144 18.88 -10.50 23.88
CA GLN A 144 19.33 -10.82 25.21
C GLN A 144 18.30 -10.28 26.22
N ASN A 145 17.35 -11.12 26.60
CA ASN A 145 16.32 -10.76 27.59
C ASN A 145 16.78 -10.95 29.03
N ASP A 146 17.80 -11.76 29.24
CA ASP A 146 18.44 -12.06 30.52
C ASP A 146 19.96 -12.08 30.26
N PRO A 147 20.79 -11.52 31.13
CA PRO A 147 22.26 -11.60 30.99
C PRO A 147 22.81 -13.01 30.79
N SER A 148 22.08 -14.01 31.27
CA SER A 148 22.45 -15.43 31.15
C SER A 148 21.95 -16.12 29.87
N VAL A 149 20.97 -15.53 29.14
CA VAL A 149 20.34 -16.19 27.98
C VAL A 149 20.43 -15.29 26.75
N LEU A 150 21.29 -15.66 25.83
CA LEU A 150 21.42 -15.04 24.53
C LEU A 150 20.57 -15.80 23.51
N TYR A 151 19.50 -15.16 23.03
CA TYR A 151 18.64 -15.71 21.98
C TYR A 151 19.11 -15.24 20.61
N LYS A 152 19.50 -16.18 19.75
CA LYS A 152 19.83 -15.90 18.35
C LYS A 152 18.89 -16.66 17.43
N SER A 153 18.37 -15.99 16.40
CA SER A 153 17.52 -16.61 15.39
C SER A 153 17.89 -16.13 13.99
N LEU A 154 17.89 -17.08 13.07
CA LEU A 154 18.04 -16.85 11.64
C LEU A 154 16.75 -17.27 10.95
N GLN A 155 16.21 -16.40 10.11
CA GLN A 155 15.04 -16.71 9.27
C GLN A 155 15.37 -16.42 7.81
N PHE A 156 14.95 -17.33 6.95
CA PHE A 156 15.06 -17.19 5.51
C PHE A 156 13.73 -17.63 4.87
N ASN A 157 13.20 -16.82 3.96
CA ASN A 157 12.01 -17.18 3.20
C ASN A 157 12.26 -16.90 1.72
N ILE A 158 11.77 -17.79 0.86
CA ILE A 158 11.75 -17.60 -0.58
C ILE A 158 10.41 -18.10 -1.14
N ALA A 159 9.81 -17.30 -2.01
CA ALA A 159 8.51 -17.60 -2.60
C ALA A 159 8.46 -17.08 -4.04
N PRO A 160 8.97 -17.83 -5.02
CA PRO A 160 8.80 -17.51 -6.43
C PRO A 160 7.33 -17.58 -6.83
N LYS A 161 6.97 -16.85 -7.86
CA LYS A 161 5.60 -16.71 -8.36
C LYS A 161 5.60 -16.79 -9.88
N LEU A 162 4.74 -17.65 -10.42
CA LEU A 162 4.48 -17.77 -11.84
C LEU A 162 2.99 -17.67 -12.07
N GLY A 163 2.58 -17.02 -13.14
CA GLY A 163 1.16 -16.88 -13.45
C GLY A 163 0.89 -16.43 -14.87
N ILE A 164 -0.38 -16.46 -15.19
CA ILE A 164 -0.94 -15.95 -16.44
C ILE A 164 -2.15 -15.08 -16.12
N GLY A 165 -2.50 -14.21 -17.03
CA GLY A 165 -3.69 -13.41 -16.85
C GLY A 165 -4.10 -12.69 -18.12
N TRP A 166 -5.19 -11.95 -17.97
CA TRP A 166 -5.76 -11.13 -19.02
C TRP A 166 -6.31 -9.83 -18.43
N GLY A 167 -6.24 -8.76 -19.21
CA GLY A 167 -6.63 -7.43 -18.80
C GLY A 167 -5.47 -6.57 -18.35
N ARG A 168 -5.76 -5.32 -18.07
CA ARG A 168 -4.74 -4.35 -17.68
C ARG A 168 -5.32 -3.28 -16.80
N ILE A 169 -4.61 -2.94 -15.73
CA ILE A 169 -4.91 -1.82 -14.85
C ILE A 169 -3.82 -0.76 -15.04
N GLU A 170 -4.24 0.42 -15.41
CA GLU A 170 -3.35 1.55 -15.65
C GLU A 170 -3.50 2.65 -14.59
N PRO A 171 -2.40 3.34 -14.22
CA PRO A 171 -2.48 4.50 -13.35
C PRO A 171 -3.09 5.69 -14.10
N ALA A 172 -4.16 6.27 -13.58
CA ALA A 172 -4.84 7.45 -14.12
C ALA A 172 -4.46 8.76 -13.41
N GLN A 173 -3.48 8.71 -12.55
CA GLN A 173 -3.10 9.81 -11.66
C GLN A 173 -2.57 11.04 -12.39
N ASP A 174 -1.77 10.85 -13.43
CA ASP A 174 -1.18 11.98 -14.16
C ASP A 174 -2.24 12.70 -15.01
N ALA A 175 -3.23 11.97 -15.54
CA ALA A 175 -4.39 12.58 -16.21
C ALA A 175 -5.25 13.40 -15.23
N ARG A 176 -5.51 12.86 -14.05
CA ARG A 176 -6.22 13.61 -13.01
C ARG A 176 -5.49 14.90 -12.62
N GLN A 177 -4.17 14.84 -12.47
CA GLN A 177 -3.37 16.02 -12.17
C GLN A 177 -3.43 17.05 -13.31
N ALA A 178 -3.37 16.59 -14.56
CA ALA A 178 -3.52 17.46 -15.73
C ALA A 178 -4.87 18.19 -15.70
N VAL A 179 -5.95 17.45 -15.46
CA VAL A 179 -7.30 18.03 -15.36
C VAL A 179 -7.38 19.07 -14.25
N TYR A 180 -6.86 18.79 -13.07
CA TYR A 180 -6.89 19.77 -11.97
C TYR A 180 -6.10 21.04 -12.27
N ILE A 181 -4.94 20.93 -12.92
CA ILE A 181 -4.17 22.10 -13.35
C ILE A 181 -4.98 22.95 -14.34
N LEU A 182 -5.52 22.31 -15.38
CA LEU A 182 -6.25 23.00 -16.45
C LEU A 182 -7.55 23.63 -15.94
N ASP A 183 -8.32 22.93 -15.12
CA ASP A 183 -9.55 23.40 -14.52
C ASP A 183 -9.33 24.65 -13.66
N GLU A 184 -8.32 24.61 -12.80
CA GLU A 184 -8.01 25.74 -11.93
C GLU A 184 -7.45 26.95 -12.68
N LEU A 185 -6.62 26.73 -13.70
CA LEU A 185 -6.12 27.79 -14.56
C LEU A 185 -7.28 28.43 -15.36
N SER A 186 -8.26 27.62 -15.81
CA SER A 186 -9.47 28.11 -16.48
C SER A 186 -10.33 28.93 -15.53
N LYS A 187 -10.60 28.45 -14.30
CA LYS A 187 -11.36 29.17 -13.26
C LYS A 187 -10.73 30.53 -12.92
N LYS A 188 -9.41 30.61 -12.96
CA LYS A 188 -8.69 31.86 -12.71
C LYS A 188 -8.58 32.77 -13.94
N GLY A 189 -9.15 32.35 -15.08
CA GLY A 189 -9.14 33.10 -16.32
C GLY A 189 -7.76 33.20 -16.99
N VAL A 190 -6.82 32.30 -16.64
CA VAL A 190 -5.49 32.22 -17.24
C VAL A 190 -5.56 31.47 -18.58
N ILE A 191 -6.34 30.40 -18.62
CA ILE A 191 -6.67 29.65 -19.83
C ILE A 191 -8.12 29.99 -20.20
N THR A 192 -8.32 30.48 -21.42
CA THR A 192 -9.65 30.84 -21.94
C THR A 192 -10.21 29.79 -22.90
N THR A 193 -9.34 28.93 -23.44
CA THR A 193 -9.71 27.87 -24.39
C THR A 193 -9.87 26.55 -23.64
N HIS A 194 -11.02 25.88 -23.86
CA HIS A 194 -11.21 24.52 -23.35
C HIS A 194 -10.42 23.53 -24.17
N LEU A 195 -9.54 22.75 -23.51
CA LEU A 195 -8.75 21.70 -24.16
C LEU A 195 -9.63 20.47 -24.40
N SER A 196 -9.49 19.86 -25.56
CA SER A 196 -10.07 18.56 -25.89
C SER A 196 -9.48 17.43 -25.04
N ASP A 197 -10.17 16.31 -24.94
CA ASP A 197 -9.68 15.12 -24.20
C ASP A 197 -8.30 14.64 -24.69
N ASP A 198 -8.05 14.74 -26.01
CA ASP A 198 -6.74 14.39 -26.59
C ASP A 198 -5.63 15.36 -26.18
N GLU A 199 -5.93 16.64 -26.04
CA GLU A 199 -4.98 17.64 -25.56
C GLU A 199 -4.70 17.46 -24.06
N VAL A 200 -5.73 17.16 -23.28
CA VAL A 200 -5.59 16.78 -21.86
C VAL A 200 -4.70 15.53 -21.73
N ASN A 201 -4.92 14.52 -22.56
CA ASN A 201 -4.09 13.31 -22.58
C ASN A 201 -2.63 13.62 -22.93
N ARG A 202 -2.39 14.47 -23.93
CA ARG A 202 -1.02 14.92 -24.28
C ARG A 202 -0.36 15.68 -23.13
N PHE A 203 -1.10 16.55 -22.47
CA PHE A 203 -0.59 17.27 -21.30
C PHE A 203 -0.26 16.31 -20.16
N ALA A 204 -1.12 15.34 -19.86
CA ALA A 204 -0.86 14.30 -18.87
C ALA A 204 0.39 13.46 -19.18
N GLN A 205 0.63 13.17 -20.46
CA GLN A 205 1.85 12.48 -20.90
C GLN A 205 3.11 13.31 -20.65
N VAL A 206 3.05 14.63 -20.84
CA VAL A 206 4.16 15.54 -20.48
C VAL A 206 4.41 15.51 -18.99
N LEU A 207 3.37 15.56 -18.14
CA LEU A 207 3.53 15.44 -16.69
C LEU A 207 4.20 14.11 -16.31
N SER A 208 3.80 13.01 -16.92
CA SER A 208 4.44 11.69 -16.72
C SER A 208 5.91 11.71 -17.14
N ALA A 209 6.24 12.28 -18.29
CA ALA A 209 7.60 12.33 -18.82
C ALA A 209 8.55 13.14 -17.92
N VAL A 210 8.06 14.25 -17.36
CA VAL A 210 8.81 15.06 -16.37
C VAL A 210 9.06 14.24 -15.10
N LYS A 211 8.04 13.58 -14.55
CA LYS A 211 8.16 12.77 -13.34
C LYS A 211 9.06 11.54 -13.50
N ASN A 212 9.15 10.98 -14.72
CA ASN A 212 10.03 9.84 -14.99
C ASN A 212 11.52 10.15 -14.80
N LYS A 213 11.89 11.43 -14.82
CA LYS A 213 13.28 11.89 -14.62
C LYS A 213 13.63 12.06 -13.14
N ARG A 214 12.64 11.98 -12.26
CA ARG A 214 12.87 12.06 -10.80
C ARG A 214 13.67 10.84 -10.34
N PHE A 215 14.74 11.12 -9.62
CA PHE A 215 15.52 10.15 -8.88
C PHE A 215 15.98 10.81 -7.59
N LEU A 216 17.23 10.84 -7.26
CA LEU A 216 17.74 11.49 -6.05
C LEU A 216 17.50 13.01 -6.08
N ASP A 217 17.13 13.59 -4.94
CA ASP A 217 16.99 15.04 -4.70
C ASP A 217 16.12 15.79 -5.72
N SER A 218 15.01 15.16 -6.13
CA SER A 218 14.07 15.78 -7.09
C SER A 218 13.57 17.17 -6.67
N ARG A 219 13.62 17.49 -5.39
CA ARG A 219 13.26 18.81 -4.84
C ARG A 219 14.14 19.94 -5.36
N LEU A 220 15.41 19.68 -5.62
CA LEU A 220 16.35 20.64 -6.17
C LEU A 220 16.04 20.98 -7.65
N HIS A 221 15.27 20.12 -8.32
CA HIS A 221 14.89 20.27 -9.72
C HIS A 221 13.45 20.76 -9.92
N LEU A 222 12.78 21.20 -8.85
CA LEU A 222 11.37 21.60 -8.91
C LEU A 222 11.10 22.71 -9.92
N ILE A 223 11.95 23.73 -9.98
CA ILE A 223 11.81 24.83 -10.93
C ILE A 223 11.97 24.32 -12.36
N ASP A 224 12.93 23.46 -12.63
CA ASP A 224 13.15 22.84 -13.94
C ASP A 224 11.97 21.98 -14.37
N GLU A 225 11.36 21.24 -13.42
CA GLU A 225 10.17 20.45 -13.69
C GLU A 225 8.97 21.33 -14.07
N ILE A 226 8.71 22.38 -13.29
CA ILE A 226 7.63 23.32 -13.54
C ILE A 226 7.87 24.06 -14.86
N SER A 227 9.11 24.46 -15.17
CA SER A 227 9.46 25.12 -16.43
C SER A 227 9.19 24.24 -17.67
N LYS A 228 9.36 22.93 -17.56
CA LYS A 228 9.01 21.98 -18.64
C LYS A 228 7.50 21.88 -18.85
N VAL A 229 6.73 21.89 -17.75
CA VAL A 229 5.27 21.89 -17.80
C VAL A 229 4.75 23.22 -18.37
N ASP A 230 5.31 24.33 -17.91
CA ASP A 230 5.06 25.69 -18.41
C ASP A 230 5.33 25.77 -19.92
N SER A 231 6.49 25.29 -20.37
CA SER A 231 6.87 25.29 -21.77
C SER A 231 5.84 24.63 -22.70
N PHE A 232 5.20 23.54 -22.22
CA PHE A 232 4.13 22.90 -22.97
C PHE A 232 2.89 23.80 -23.10
N LEU A 233 2.45 24.42 -22.00
CA LEU A 233 1.27 25.28 -21.98
C LEU A 233 1.45 26.56 -22.83
N VAL A 234 2.62 27.18 -22.73
CA VAL A 234 2.96 28.39 -23.46
C VAL A 234 3.19 28.09 -24.96
N TYR A 235 3.97 27.05 -25.30
CA TYR A 235 4.26 26.70 -26.69
C TYR A 235 3.00 26.35 -27.50
N ASN A 236 2.03 25.72 -26.87
CA ASN A 236 0.74 25.40 -27.51
C ASN A 236 -0.26 26.58 -27.47
N GLY A 237 0.13 27.75 -26.96
CA GLY A 237 -0.71 28.94 -26.91
C GLY A 237 -1.87 28.89 -25.94
N TYR A 238 -1.87 27.95 -24.98
CA TYR A 238 -2.93 27.87 -23.99
C TYR A 238 -2.83 28.96 -22.92
N VAL A 239 -1.63 29.48 -22.67
CA VAL A 239 -1.36 30.55 -21.72
C VAL A 239 -0.71 31.70 -22.47
N GLN A 240 -1.32 32.88 -22.40
CA GLN A 240 -0.85 34.09 -23.07
C GLN A 240 0.09 34.93 -22.23
N GLU A 241 -0.14 34.98 -20.92
CA GLU A 241 0.68 35.73 -19.95
C GLU A 241 1.04 34.88 -18.74
N SER A 242 2.34 34.75 -18.47
CA SER A 242 2.88 34.08 -17.30
C SER A 242 2.98 35.07 -16.12
N GLY A 243 1.87 35.32 -15.44
CA GLY A 243 1.87 36.14 -14.20
C GLY A 243 2.00 35.32 -12.94
N ALA A 244 2.15 35.99 -11.79
CA ALA A 244 2.26 35.34 -10.48
C ALA A 244 1.08 34.40 -10.17
N LYS A 245 -0.13 34.77 -10.60
CA LYS A 245 -1.35 33.96 -10.44
C LYS A 245 -1.28 32.63 -11.18
N TYR A 246 -0.71 32.62 -12.39
CA TYR A 246 -0.45 31.42 -13.17
C TYR A 246 0.58 30.52 -12.49
N PHE A 247 1.75 31.10 -12.17
CA PHE A 247 2.87 30.33 -11.63
C PHE A 247 2.54 29.72 -10.27
N THR A 248 1.90 30.47 -9.36
CA THR A 248 1.51 29.96 -8.05
C THR A 248 0.47 28.83 -8.16
N THR A 249 -0.45 28.91 -9.12
CA THR A 249 -1.42 27.83 -9.37
C THR A 249 -0.75 26.58 -9.88
N LEU A 250 0.11 26.72 -10.91
CA LEU A 250 0.84 25.59 -11.48
C LEU A 250 1.70 24.90 -10.40
N TYR A 251 2.41 25.69 -9.59
CA TYR A 251 3.21 25.20 -8.47
C TYR A 251 2.39 24.40 -7.46
N ASP A 252 1.25 24.96 -7.01
CA ASP A 252 0.39 24.34 -6.01
C ASP A 252 -0.12 22.96 -6.48
N TYR A 253 -0.64 22.90 -7.69
CA TYR A 253 -1.16 21.65 -8.24
C TYR A 253 -0.07 20.68 -8.70
N TRP A 254 1.14 21.16 -9.02
CA TRP A 254 2.30 20.32 -9.23
C TRP A 254 2.70 19.59 -7.96
N MET A 255 2.71 20.29 -6.83
CA MET A 255 3.09 19.72 -5.52
C MET A 255 2.06 18.72 -4.97
N TYR A 256 0.77 19.01 -5.13
CA TYR A 256 -0.29 18.21 -4.52
C TYR A 256 -0.97 17.23 -5.48
N GLY A 257 -0.93 17.46 -6.75
CA GLY A 257 -1.72 16.72 -7.75
C GLY A 257 -1.44 15.22 -7.85
N CYS A 258 -0.31 14.75 -7.32
CA CYS A 258 0.07 13.34 -7.37
C CYS A 258 -0.12 12.57 -6.05
N SER A 259 -0.77 13.16 -5.07
CA SER A 259 -0.82 12.60 -3.72
C SER A 259 -1.56 11.28 -3.60
N PHE A 260 -2.51 11.01 -4.50
CA PHE A 260 -3.36 9.82 -4.43
C PHE A 260 -3.30 9.03 -5.72
N SER A 261 -3.04 7.73 -5.59
CA SER A 261 -3.01 6.83 -6.74
C SER A 261 -4.44 6.51 -7.18
N ARG A 262 -4.79 6.87 -8.41
CA ARG A 262 -6.01 6.42 -9.08
C ARG A 262 -5.66 5.49 -10.22
N LYS A 263 -6.48 4.48 -10.42
CA LYS A 263 -6.27 3.43 -11.42
C LYS A 263 -7.53 3.24 -12.24
N ALA A 264 -7.37 2.72 -13.46
CA ALA A 264 -8.47 2.39 -14.35
C ALA A 264 -8.21 1.05 -15.04
N GLY A 265 -9.26 0.23 -15.18
CA GLY A 265 -9.21 -1.03 -15.88
C GLY A 265 -9.53 -2.25 -15.02
N SER A 266 -9.40 -3.41 -15.62
CA SER A 266 -9.63 -4.69 -14.94
C SER A 266 -8.60 -5.72 -15.32
N GLU A 267 -8.40 -6.69 -14.44
CA GLU A 267 -7.42 -7.76 -14.63
C GLU A 267 -7.90 -9.02 -13.93
N ILE A 268 -7.82 -10.16 -14.62
CA ILE A 268 -7.95 -11.48 -14.03
C ILE A 268 -6.61 -12.21 -14.16
N SER A 269 -6.18 -12.89 -13.11
CA SER A 269 -4.95 -13.68 -13.16
C SER A 269 -5.04 -14.95 -12.34
N ALA A 270 -4.35 -15.99 -12.81
CA ALA A 270 -4.10 -17.21 -12.07
C ALA A 270 -2.61 -17.36 -11.84
N GLU A 271 -2.22 -17.73 -10.62
CA GLU A 271 -0.81 -17.82 -10.22
C GLU A 271 -0.55 -19.05 -9.36
N ILE A 272 0.66 -19.57 -9.47
CA ILE A 272 1.21 -20.63 -8.63
C ILE A 272 2.42 -20.04 -7.91
N ASN A 273 2.51 -20.33 -6.62
CA ASN A 273 3.52 -19.78 -5.75
C ASN A 273 4.05 -20.90 -4.82
N PRO A 274 5.08 -21.66 -5.23
CA PRO A 274 5.82 -22.49 -4.29
C PRO A 274 6.59 -21.60 -3.31
N TRP A 275 6.76 -22.07 -2.09
CA TRP A 275 7.48 -21.31 -1.08
C TRP A 275 8.24 -22.23 -0.13
N TYR A 276 9.30 -21.67 0.43
CA TYR A 276 10.13 -22.29 1.45
C TYR A 276 10.45 -21.27 2.54
N SER A 277 10.30 -21.68 3.79
CA SER A 277 10.63 -20.90 4.97
C SER A 277 11.49 -21.73 5.89
N TYR A 278 12.59 -21.16 6.33
CA TYR A 278 13.50 -21.76 7.31
C TYR A 278 13.69 -20.80 8.48
N LYS A 279 13.59 -21.33 9.68
CA LYS A 279 13.84 -20.60 10.92
C LYS A 279 14.71 -21.45 11.85
N ASN A 280 15.84 -20.91 12.26
CA ASN A 280 16.70 -21.53 13.25
C ASN A 280 16.76 -20.66 14.52
N GLN A 281 16.60 -21.29 15.67
CA GLN A 281 16.72 -20.70 17.00
C GLN A 281 17.89 -21.35 17.71
N TYR A 282 19.08 -20.79 17.53
CA TYR A 282 20.35 -21.38 18.01
C TYR A 282 20.39 -21.65 19.50
N THR A 283 19.78 -20.77 20.31
CA THR A 283 19.77 -20.89 21.77
C THR A 283 19.09 -22.14 22.28
N TYR A 284 18.03 -22.58 21.59
CA TYR A 284 17.24 -23.74 22.00
C TYR A 284 17.49 -24.96 21.15
N ASN A 285 18.50 -24.91 20.25
CA ASN A 285 18.75 -25.96 19.27
C ASN A 285 17.47 -26.39 18.53
N ARG A 286 16.62 -25.40 18.20
CA ARG A 286 15.34 -25.63 17.53
C ARG A 286 15.42 -25.05 16.12
N TRP A 287 14.95 -25.78 15.16
CA TRP A 287 14.77 -25.28 13.82
C TRP A 287 13.46 -25.78 13.22
N ASN A 288 12.94 -24.98 12.31
CA ASN A 288 11.70 -25.25 11.60
C ASN A 288 11.95 -25.01 10.13
N ASP A 289 11.58 -25.96 9.27
CA ASP A 289 11.47 -25.76 7.84
C ASP A 289 10.05 -26.03 7.36
N ILE A 290 9.54 -25.12 6.55
CA ILE A 290 8.21 -25.20 5.98
C ILE A 290 8.33 -25.12 4.47
N LYS A 291 7.76 -26.10 3.78
CA LYS A 291 7.67 -26.15 2.32
C LYS A 291 6.22 -26.11 1.92
N GLY A 292 5.89 -25.30 0.93
CA GLY A 292 4.51 -25.21 0.50
C GLY A 292 4.37 -24.81 -0.95
N ILE A 293 3.15 -24.97 -1.43
CA ILE A 293 2.72 -24.49 -2.72
C ILE A 293 1.32 -23.90 -2.59
N SER A 294 1.07 -22.79 -3.25
CA SER A 294 -0.27 -22.21 -3.34
C SER A 294 -0.63 -21.92 -4.79
N ALA A 295 -1.90 -22.06 -5.09
CA ALA A 295 -2.52 -21.62 -6.33
C ALA A 295 -3.59 -20.60 -6.00
N ARG A 296 -3.64 -19.50 -6.75
CA ARG A 296 -4.62 -18.42 -6.54
C ARG A 296 -5.12 -17.90 -7.86
N THR A 297 -6.43 -17.73 -7.97
CA THR A 297 -7.05 -16.93 -9.03
C THR A 297 -7.60 -15.66 -8.42
N SER A 298 -7.36 -14.52 -9.07
CA SER A 298 -7.82 -13.23 -8.59
C SER A 298 -8.37 -12.37 -9.72
N TYR A 299 -9.37 -11.57 -9.41
CA TYR A 299 -9.92 -10.53 -10.25
C TYR A 299 -9.81 -9.19 -9.55
N GLN A 300 -9.35 -8.19 -10.27
CA GLN A 300 -9.27 -6.80 -9.80
C GLN A 300 -9.97 -5.89 -10.80
N TYR A 301 -10.74 -4.95 -10.30
CA TYR A 301 -11.47 -3.96 -11.06
C TYR A 301 -11.31 -2.58 -10.45
N GLU A 302 -10.92 -1.61 -11.27
CA GLU A 302 -10.67 -0.23 -10.89
C GLU A 302 -11.41 0.68 -11.86
N LYS A 303 -12.41 1.41 -11.37
CA LYS A 303 -13.23 2.29 -12.21
C LYS A 303 -13.31 3.70 -11.62
N PRO A 304 -12.62 4.68 -12.22
CA PRO A 304 -12.94 6.07 -11.98
C PRO A 304 -14.30 6.39 -12.62
N VAL A 305 -15.30 6.66 -11.80
CA VAL A 305 -16.64 7.02 -12.27
C VAL A 305 -16.62 8.42 -12.89
N ASN A 306 -15.88 9.30 -12.25
CA ASN A 306 -15.62 10.67 -12.69
C ASN A 306 -14.35 11.20 -12.00
N LEU A 307 -14.13 12.50 -12.07
CA LEU A 307 -12.98 13.15 -11.45
C LEU A 307 -12.91 12.94 -9.93
N TYR A 308 -14.06 12.77 -9.27
CA TYR A 308 -14.17 12.70 -7.80
C TYR A 308 -14.34 11.29 -7.24
N TRP A 309 -15.02 10.40 -7.95
CA TRP A 309 -15.40 9.10 -7.43
C TRP A 309 -14.66 7.95 -8.13
N GLN A 310 -14.32 6.95 -7.36
CA GLN A 310 -13.73 5.71 -7.83
C GLN A 310 -14.35 4.50 -7.13
N HIS A 311 -14.64 3.47 -7.91
CA HIS A 311 -14.95 2.15 -7.40
C HIS A 311 -13.75 1.24 -7.59
N SER A 312 -13.45 0.45 -6.57
CA SER A 312 -12.42 -0.59 -6.62
C SER A 312 -12.99 -1.88 -6.09
N ALA A 313 -12.82 -2.97 -6.82
CA ALA A 313 -13.25 -4.30 -6.41
C ALA A 313 -12.11 -5.29 -6.57
N TYR A 314 -12.04 -6.24 -5.66
CA TYR A 314 -11.09 -7.35 -5.69
C TYR A 314 -11.79 -8.62 -5.24
N ALA A 315 -11.56 -9.73 -5.94
CA ALA A 315 -12.01 -11.05 -5.52
C ALA A 315 -10.88 -12.06 -5.73
N SER A 316 -10.76 -13.03 -4.86
CA SER A 316 -9.78 -14.11 -5.04
C SER A 316 -10.25 -15.42 -4.43
N VAL A 317 -9.80 -16.51 -5.05
CA VAL A 317 -9.93 -17.88 -4.54
C VAL A 317 -8.55 -18.49 -4.54
N GLY A 318 -8.18 -19.16 -3.46
CA GLY A 318 -6.86 -19.75 -3.31
C GLY A 318 -6.92 -21.10 -2.62
N LEU A 319 -5.99 -21.97 -3.00
CA LEU A 319 -5.70 -23.25 -2.37
C LEU A 319 -4.22 -23.26 -2.00
N SER A 320 -3.89 -23.81 -0.85
CA SER A 320 -2.49 -24.02 -0.48
C SER A 320 -2.30 -25.31 0.29
N TYR A 321 -1.11 -25.85 0.14
CA TYR A 321 -0.61 -27.00 0.90
C TYR A 321 0.77 -26.65 1.43
N SER A 322 1.01 -26.98 2.67
CA SER A 322 2.34 -26.88 3.28
C SER A 322 2.65 -28.08 4.16
N HIS A 323 3.91 -28.43 4.18
CA HIS A 323 4.52 -29.42 5.05
C HIS A 323 5.45 -28.68 6.00
N ASP A 324 5.13 -28.71 7.28
CA ASP A 324 5.88 -28.08 8.37
C ASP A 324 6.67 -29.16 9.12
N ARG A 325 7.94 -28.91 9.37
CA ARG A 325 8.84 -29.82 10.05
C ARG A 325 9.55 -29.07 11.17
N LEU A 326 9.22 -29.45 12.39
CA LEU A 326 9.81 -28.88 13.60
C LEU A 326 10.82 -29.84 14.19
N TYR A 327 12.05 -29.38 14.35
CA TYR A 327 13.12 -30.07 15.05
C TYR A 327 13.34 -29.44 16.42
N ASN A 328 13.03 -30.19 17.45
CA ASN A 328 13.29 -29.86 18.84
C ASN A 328 13.42 -31.19 19.64
N GLU A 329 13.35 -31.14 20.96
CA GLU A 329 13.30 -32.34 21.80
C GLU A 329 12.10 -33.27 21.47
N PHE A 330 11.08 -32.74 20.78
CA PHE A 330 9.91 -33.48 20.29
C PHE A 330 9.79 -33.20 18.79
N ASP A 331 10.53 -33.94 17.97
CA ASP A 331 10.41 -33.84 16.50
C ASP A 331 8.98 -34.05 16.04
N GLY A 332 8.48 -33.13 15.25
CA GLY A 332 7.12 -33.15 14.74
C GLY A 332 7.02 -32.71 13.29
N THR A 333 6.08 -33.31 12.59
CA THR A 333 5.69 -32.88 11.25
C THR A 333 4.20 -32.61 11.20
N SER A 334 3.78 -31.62 10.45
CA SER A 334 2.38 -31.26 10.24
C SER A 334 2.11 -30.95 8.77
N ASP A 335 1.02 -31.50 8.24
CA ASP A 335 0.53 -31.20 6.91
C ASP A 335 -0.67 -30.26 7.00
N ILE A 336 -0.53 -29.06 6.40
CA ILE A 336 -1.57 -28.03 6.44
C ILE A 336 -2.12 -27.82 5.04
N ARG A 337 -3.44 -27.94 4.89
CA ARG A 337 -4.18 -27.62 3.70
C ARG A 337 -5.09 -26.44 3.96
N MET A 338 -5.10 -25.50 3.05
CA MET A 338 -5.94 -24.32 3.20
C MET A 338 -6.69 -24.03 1.92
N ALA A 339 -7.95 -23.63 2.08
CA ALA A 339 -8.74 -23.02 1.02
C ALA A 339 -9.17 -21.62 1.47
N SER A 340 -9.07 -20.65 0.60
CA SER A 340 -9.40 -19.26 0.92
C SER A 340 -10.27 -18.64 -0.17
N VAL A 341 -11.25 -17.84 0.26
CA VAL A 341 -12.03 -16.95 -0.59
C VAL A 341 -11.96 -15.56 0.04
N ALA A 342 -11.70 -14.54 -0.76
CA ALA A 342 -11.71 -13.17 -0.29
C ALA A 342 -12.35 -12.24 -1.32
N GLY A 343 -13.11 -11.27 -0.83
CA GLY A 343 -13.71 -10.21 -1.61
C GLY A 343 -13.50 -8.87 -0.92
N ARG A 344 -13.19 -7.83 -1.69
CA ARG A 344 -13.08 -6.46 -1.20
C ARG A 344 -13.73 -5.52 -2.19
N TYR A 345 -14.50 -4.58 -1.65
CA TYR A 345 -15.05 -3.47 -2.40
C TYR A 345 -14.78 -2.17 -1.67
N SER A 346 -14.41 -1.14 -2.40
CA SER A 346 -14.20 0.19 -1.82
C SER A 346 -14.67 1.30 -2.73
N ILE A 347 -15.08 2.39 -2.10
CA ILE A 347 -15.47 3.64 -2.76
C ILE A 347 -14.49 4.71 -2.30
N GLY A 348 -13.81 5.33 -3.25
CA GLY A 348 -12.93 6.48 -3.02
C GLY A 348 -13.61 7.78 -3.44
N TYR A 349 -13.50 8.80 -2.60
CA TYR A 349 -13.96 10.16 -2.86
C TYR A 349 -12.78 11.12 -2.80
N TYR A 350 -12.58 11.87 -3.88
CA TYR A 350 -11.43 12.75 -4.11
C TYR A 350 -11.92 14.17 -4.47
N PRO A 351 -12.44 14.95 -3.53
CA PRO A 351 -13.05 16.25 -3.83
C PRO A 351 -12.08 17.27 -4.43
N ASN A 352 -10.80 17.12 -4.16
CA ASN A 352 -9.73 17.99 -4.68
C ASN A 352 -8.38 17.25 -4.65
N SER A 353 -7.30 17.97 -5.01
CA SER A 353 -5.93 17.41 -5.01
C SER A 353 -5.36 17.11 -3.61
N ARG A 354 -5.99 17.61 -2.56
CA ARG A 354 -5.48 17.55 -1.17
C ARG A 354 -6.24 16.60 -0.27
N THR A 355 -7.44 16.17 -0.67
CA THR A 355 -8.35 15.38 0.18
C THR A 355 -8.66 14.04 -0.46
N ASN A 356 -8.64 13.01 0.35
CA ASN A 356 -9.05 11.67 -0.02
C ASN A 356 -9.83 11.03 1.12
N LEU A 357 -10.97 10.44 0.80
CA LEU A 357 -11.77 9.60 1.69
C LEU A 357 -12.00 8.27 0.98
N ASN A 358 -11.64 7.17 1.62
CA ASN A 358 -11.93 5.82 1.13
C ASN A 358 -12.73 5.05 2.18
N LEU A 359 -13.81 4.43 1.72
CA LEU A 359 -14.62 3.51 2.51
C LEU A 359 -14.53 2.14 1.88
N GLY A 360 -14.23 1.12 2.69
CA GLY A 360 -14.01 -0.24 2.22
C GLY A 360 -14.77 -1.27 3.04
N LEU A 361 -15.17 -2.33 2.37
CA LEU A 361 -15.70 -3.56 2.93
C LEU A 361 -14.86 -4.71 2.40
N GLU A 362 -14.35 -5.54 3.28
CA GLU A 362 -13.62 -6.76 2.93
C GLU A 362 -14.19 -7.94 3.70
N GLU A 363 -14.43 -9.03 3.00
CA GLU A 363 -14.83 -10.31 3.59
C GLU A 363 -13.84 -11.39 3.14
N SER A 364 -13.42 -12.22 4.07
CA SER A 364 -12.58 -13.37 3.79
C SER A 364 -13.00 -14.58 4.61
N VAL A 365 -12.91 -15.72 3.96
CA VAL A 365 -13.14 -17.04 4.57
C VAL A 365 -11.91 -17.89 4.33
N LEU A 366 -11.38 -18.46 5.39
CA LEU A 366 -10.24 -19.37 5.36
C LEU A 366 -10.67 -20.69 6.00
N LEU A 367 -10.51 -21.77 5.25
CA LEU A 367 -10.67 -23.14 5.74
C LEU A 367 -9.28 -23.73 5.90
N VAL A 368 -9.00 -24.28 7.06
CA VAL A 368 -7.71 -24.91 7.40
C VAL A 368 -7.97 -26.33 7.84
N ASP A 369 -7.25 -27.27 7.24
CA ASP A 369 -7.20 -28.69 7.63
C ASP A 369 -5.75 -29.01 8.00
N GLU A 370 -5.54 -29.37 9.25
CA GLU A 370 -4.23 -29.73 9.79
C GLU A 370 -4.24 -31.22 10.16
N ASP A 371 -3.39 -32.00 9.48
CA ASP A 371 -3.20 -33.44 9.66
C ASP A 371 -4.49 -34.27 9.61
N LYS A 372 -5.56 -33.75 8.99
CA LYS A 372 -6.91 -34.34 8.97
C LYS A 372 -7.50 -34.53 10.37
N LYS A 373 -6.94 -33.89 11.39
CA LYS A 373 -7.38 -33.98 12.78
C LYS A 373 -8.12 -32.73 13.23
N TYR A 374 -7.67 -31.57 12.74
CA TYR A 374 -8.21 -30.28 13.16
C TYR A 374 -8.70 -29.52 11.93
N CYS A 375 -10.02 -29.39 11.80
CA CYS A 375 -10.62 -28.55 10.78
C CYS A 375 -11.05 -27.23 11.42
N ARG A 376 -10.58 -26.12 10.84
CA ARG A 376 -10.87 -24.78 11.34
C ARG A 376 -11.41 -23.91 10.22
N SER A 377 -12.47 -23.19 10.51
CA SER A 377 -12.99 -22.14 9.63
C SER A 377 -12.81 -20.78 10.27
N VAL A 378 -12.19 -19.87 9.56
CA VAL A 378 -12.03 -18.47 9.99
C VAL A 378 -12.76 -17.58 9.01
N THR A 379 -13.71 -16.80 9.49
CA THR A 379 -14.40 -15.78 8.72
C THR A 379 -14.04 -14.41 9.29
N GLN A 380 -13.65 -13.50 8.42
CA GLN A 380 -13.33 -12.13 8.80
C GLN A 380 -14.11 -11.16 7.91
N LEU A 381 -14.77 -10.19 8.54
CA LEU A 381 -15.43 -9.07 7.88
C LEU A 381 -14.79 -7.78 8.40
N VAL A 382 -14.30 -6.94 7.49
CA VAL A 382 -13.63 -5.69 7.84
C VAL A 382 -14.36 -4.53 7.17
N LEU A 383 -14.82 -3.59 7.99
CA LEU A 383 -15.24 -2.26 7.53
C LEU A 383 -14.07 -1.31 7.77
N SER A 384 -13.68 -0.58 6.75
CA SER A 384 -12.57 0.36 6.82
C SER A 384 -12.97 1.75 6.35
N ALA A 385 -12.45 2.76 7.01
CA ALA A 385 -12.55 4.14 6.58
C ALA A 385 -11.16 4.76 6.66
N TYR A 386 -10.73 5.37 5.57
CA TYR A 386 -9.46 6.07 5.47
C TYR A 386 -9.70 7.49 5.02
N TYR A 387 -9.14 8.46 5.76
CA TYR A 387 -9.18 9.88 5.46
C TYR A 387 -7.77 10.43 5.37
N TYR A 388 -7.55 11.32 4.41
CA TYR A 388 -6.28 11.98 4.22
C TYR A 388 -6.49 13.43 3.76
N TYR A 389 -5.73 14.35 4.37
CA TYR A 389 -5.80 15.76 4.07
C TYR A 389 -4.42 16.43 4.15
N TYR A 390 -4.02 17.12 3.08
CA TYR A 390 -2.88 18.01 3.09
C TYR A 390 -3.27 19.39 3.62
N ILE A 391 -2.81 19.73 4.81
CA ILE A 391 -2.96 21.07 5.38
C ILE A 391 -1.98 22.02 4.66
N SER A 392 -0.74 21.57 4.46
CA SER A 392 0.31 22.23 3.69
C SER A 392 1.19 21.19 3.02
N PRO A 393 2.14 21.54 2.12
CA PRO A 393 3.09 20.56 1.56
C PRO A 393 3.85 19.75 2.61
N GLN A 394 4.14 20.39 3.76
CA GLN A 394 4.84 19.74 4.86
C GLN A 394 3.89 19.10 5.89
N PHE A 395 2.64 19.55 5.97
CA PHE A 395 1.75 19.20 7.07
C PHE A 395 0.57 18.36 6.57
N ARG A 396 0.44 17.12 7.03
CA ARG A 396 -0.53 16.14 6.59
C ARG A 396 -1.29 15.54 7.75
N LEU A 397 -2.58 15.41 7.60
CA LEU A 397 -3.47 14.70 8.51
C LEU A 397 -3.93 13.42 7.83
N SER A 398 -3.76 12.28 8.47
CA SER A 398 -4.36 11.02 8.04
C SER A 398 -5.09 10.33 9.19
N GLY A 399 -6.23 9.76 8.88
CA GLY A 399 -7.03 8.98 9.81
C GLY A 399 -7.38 7.63 9.21
N ASN A 400 -7.33 6.60 10.02
CA ASN A 400 -7.76 5.26 9.67
C ASN A 400 -8.65 4.71 10.79
N ALA A 401 -9.78 4.12 10.42
CA ALA A 401 -10.66 3.42 11.34
C ALA A 401 -11.06 2.08 10.72
N ASN A 402 -10.95 1.02 11.50
CA ASN A 402 -11.35 -0.32 11.09
C ASN A 402 -12.25 -0.92 12.16
N LEU A 403 -13.31 -1.58 11.70
CA LEU A 403 -14.16 -2.43 12.51
C LEU A 403 -14.11 -3.83 11.93
N THR A 404 -13.56 -4.76 12.67
CA THR A 404 -13.38 -6.15 12.26
C THR A 404 -14.28 -7.06 13.07
N TYR A 405 -15.09 -7.82 12.36
CA TYR A 405 -15.76 -8.99 12.91
C TYR A 405 -14.93 -10.22 12.59
N TYR A 406 -14.62 -10.98 13.62
CA TYR A 406 -13.85 -12.20 13.52
C TYR A 406 -14.65 -13.36 14.05
N LYS A 407 -14.76 -14.43 13.28
CA LYS A 407 -15.40 -15.68 13.67
C LYS A 407 -14.45 -16.83 13.42
N ASN A 408 -14.18 -17.60 14.44
CA ASN A 408 -13.33 -18.78 14.39
C ASN A 408 -14.11 -19.99 14.90
N ASP A 409 -14.36 -20.94 14.02
CA ASP A 409 -15.00 -22.21 14.35
C ASP A 409 -13.92 -23.30 14.30
N LEU A 410 -13.54 -23.85 15.44
CA LEU A 410 -12.60 -24.96 15.54
C LEU A 410 -13.40 -26.25 15.87
N SER A 411 -13.14 -27.33 15.16
CA SER A 411 -13.77 -28.63 15.44
C SER A 411 -13.41 -29.08 16.87
N GLY A 412 -14.44 -29.20 17.72
CA GLY A 412 -14.28 -29.67 19.11
C GLY A 412 -13.95 -28.61 20.14
N ALA A 413 -13.95 -27.32 19.80
CA ALA A 413 -13.75 -26.21 20.74
C ALA A 413 -14.89 -25.17 20.64
N GLU A 414 -14.93 -24.26 21.62
CA GLU A 414 -15.91 -23.17 21.63
C GLU A 414 -15.70 -22.25 20.42
N ARG A 415 -16.82 -21.77 19.86
CA ARG A 415 -16.83 -20.76 18.81
C ARG A 415 -16.42 -19.41 19.38
N ILE A 416 -15.44 -18.79 18.77
CA ILE A 416 -15.01 -17.44 19.13
C ILE A 416 -15.61 -16.48 18.11
N ASN A 417 -16.37 -15.49 18.59
CA ASN A 417 -16.93 -14.43 17.78
C ASN A 417 -16.59 -13.10 18.46
N ASP A 418 -15.75 -12.30 17.80
CA ASP A 418 -15.27 -11.05 18.36
C ASP A 418 -15.47 -9.88 17.40
N TRP A 419 -15.73 -8.71 17.97
CA TRP A 419 -15.66 -7.45 17.29
C TRP A 419 -14.48 -6.65 17.81
N ILE A 420 -13.61 -6.25 16.91
CA ILE A 420 -12.41 -5.47 17.24
C ILE A 420 -12.49 -4.16 16.48
N GLY A 421 -12.56 -3.04 17.19
CA GLY A 421 -12.47 -1.69 16.63
C GLY A 421 -11.11 -1.09 16.89
N ASN A 422 -10.47 -0.54 15.86
CA ASN A 422 -9.26 0.24 16.01
C ASN A 422 -9.33 1.51 15.17
N TYR A 423 -8.70 2.55 15.65
CA TYR A 423 -8.54 3.79 14.90
C TYR A 423 -7.16 4.37 15.15
N SER A 424 -6.67 5.09 14.16
CA SER A 424 -5.46 5.89 14.29
C SER A 424 -5.66 7.24 13.65
N LEU A 425 -5.13 8.28 14.28
CA LEU A 425 -5.05 9.62 13.73
C LEU A 425 -3.57 10.03 13.74
N THR A 426 -3.06 10.36 12.58
CA THR A 426 -1.65 10.69 12.42
C THR A 426 -1.52 12.08 11.84
N LEU A 427 -0.77 12.91 12.52
CA LEU A 427 -0.35 14.21 12.05
C LEU A 427 1.12 14.10 11.67
N THR A 428 1.42 14.33 10.40
CA THR A 428 2.78 14.22 9.89
C THR A 428 3.29 15.58 9.47
N TYR A 429 4.46 15.96 9.97
CA TYR A 429 5.21 17.12 9.51
C TYR A 429 6.47 16.65 8.81
N SER A 430 6.63 17.00 7.55
CA SER A 430 7.84 16.71 6.76
C SER A 430 8.75 17.90 6.78
N LEU A 431 9.92 17.74 7.37
CA LEU A 431 10.95 18.80 7.42
C LEU A 431 11.53 19.11 6.02
N PHE A 432 11.35 18.17 5.07
CA PHE A 432 11.93 18.25 3.73
C PHE A 432 10.91 17.89 2.67
#